data_0360eea5609c1b1a46f1368c6236ac81
#
_entry.id   0360eea5609c1b1a46f1368c6236ac81
#
_cell.length_a   1.000
_cell.length_b   1.000
_cell.length_c   1.000
_cell.angle_alpha   90.00
_cell.angle_beta   90.00
_cell.angle_gamma   90.00
#
_symmetry.space_group_name_H-M   'P 1'
#
loop_
_entity.id
_entity.type
_entity.pdbx_description
1 polymer ?
#
loop_
_entity_poly.entity_id
_entity_poly.type
_entity_poly.pdbx_seq_one_letter_code
_entity_poly.pdbx_strand_id
1 'polypeptide(L)'
;MEFISDIEIAQSVKMIPIREVAASLGIPENDIELYGNTKCKVNYNILDRDQEKPDGKLILVTAINPTPAGEGKTTTTVGLGDALNKMGKKAVIALREPSLGPVFGIKGGAAGGGYAQVVPMEDINLPFTGDI
;
A
#
# COMPACT_ATOMS: atom_id res chain seq x y z
N MET A 1 11.58 -26.24 -8.27
CA MET A 1 11.19 -24.98 -7.57
C MET A 1 9.71 -25.04 -7.27
N GLU A 2 9.32 -25.07 -6.02
CA GLU A 2 7.91 -25.05 -5.65
C GLU A 2 7.32 -23.67 -5.95
N PHE A 3 6.16 -23.68 -6.61
CA PHE A 3 5.42 -22.45 -6.88
C PHE A 3 4.56 -22.10 -5.66
N ILE A 4 4.88 -21.02 -4.98
CA ILE A 4 4.15 -20.54 -3.81
C ILE A 4 3.10 -19.53 -4.28
N SER A 5 1.84 -19.71 -3.86
CA SER A 5 0.76 -18.81 -4.21
C SER A 5 0.91 -17.43 -3.55
N ASP A 6 0.27 -16.40 -4.12
CA ASP A 6 0.29 -15.05 -3.55
C ASP A 6 -0.25 -15.02 -2.13
N ILE A 7 -1.29 -15.79 -1.84
CA ILE A 7 -1.89 -15.88 -0.49
C ILE A 7 -0.90 -16.51 0.50
N GLU A 8 -0.23 -17.59 0.11
CA GLU A 8 0.76 -18.24 0.96
C GLU A 8 1.94 -17.31 1.27
N ILE A 9 2.42 -16.57 0.26
CA ILE A 9 3.47 -15.58 0.44
C ILE A 9 3.02 -14.50 1.41
N ALA A 10 1.81 -13.94 1.23
CA ALA A 10 1.26 -12.91 2.10
C ALA A 10 1.13 -13.37 3.55
N GLN A 11 0.70 -14.62 3.77
CA GLN A 11 0.54 -15.19 5.10
C GLN A 11 1.86 -15.55 5.78
N SER A 12 2.92 -15.78 5.00
CA SER A 12 4.24 -16.16 5.53
C SER A 12 5.07 -14.97 6.01
N VAL A 13 4.68 -13.74 5.65
CA VAL A 13 5.46 -12.53 5.98
C VAL A 13 5.25 -12.13 7.42
N LYS A 14 6.36 -11.86 8.12
CA LYS A 14 6.33 -11.22 9.45
C LYS A 14 6.03 -9.74 9.28
N MET A 15 4.90 -9.29 9.82
CA MET A 15 4.50 -7.89 9.72
C MET A 15 5.31 -6.99 10.65
N ILE A 16 5.72 -5.84 10.13
CA ILE A 16 6.36 -4.79 10.92
C ILE A 16 5.24 -3.92 11.51
N PRO A 17 5.29 -3.55 12.80
CA PRO A 17 4.31 -2.63 13.37
C PRO A 17 4.21 -1.33 12.57
N ILE A 18 3.00 -0.88 12.30
CA ILE A 18 2.76 0.30 11.45
C ILE A 18 3.41 1.57 12.00
N ARG A 19 3.54 1.69 13.31
CA ARG A 19 4.23 2.84 13.95
C ARG A 19 5.72 2.89 13.56
N GLU A 20 6.36 1.74 13.38
CA GLU A 20 7.75 1.68 12.92
C GLU A 20 7.86 2.06 11.45
N VAL A 21 6.91 1.62 10.63
CA VAL A 21 6.83 2.02 9.22
C VAL A 21 6.62 3.53 9.10
N ALA A 22 5.71 4.10 9.88
CA ALA A 22 5.48 5.54 9.91
C ALA A 22 6.74 6.30 10.35
N ALA A 23 7.43 5.82 11.38
CA ALA A 23 8.67 6.43 11.85
C ALA A 23 9.76 6.44 10.77
N SER A 24 9.83 5.39 9.95
CA SER A 24 10.78 5.33 8.83
C SER A 24 10.54 6.41 7.78
N LEU A 25 9.32 6.93 7.69
CA LEU A 25 8.94 8.03 6.81
C LEU A 25 9.05 9.41 7.49
N GLY A 26 9.50 9.44 8.76
CA GLY A 26 9.55 10.69 9.51
C GLY A 26 8.20 11.15 10.05
N ILE A 27 7.22 10.26 10.16
CA ILE A 27 5.89 10.56 10.72
C ILE A 27 5.91 10.15 12.19
N PRO A 28 5.85 11.11 13.14
CA PRO A 28 5.87 10.79 14.55
C PRO A 28 4.55 10.15 15.02
N GLU A 29 4.62 9.41 16.11
CA GLU A 29 3.50 8.66 16.67
C GLU A 29 2.30 9.56 17.00
N ASN A 30 2.53 10.82 17.37
CA ASN A 30 1.49 11.80 17.66
C ASN A 30 0.67 12.20 16.42
N ASP A 31 1.18 11.95 15.23
CA ASP A 31 0.50 12.31 13.97
C ASP A 31 -0.21 11.13 13.32
N ILE A 32 -0.30 10.01 14.00
CA ILE A 32 -1.02 8.83 13.51
C ILE A 32 -2.09 8.38 14.48
N GLU A 33 -3.17 7.82 13.94
CA GLU A 33 -4.23 7.15 14.68
C GLU A 33 -4.16 5.67 14.36
N LEU A 34 -3.86 4.85 15.37
CA LEU A 34 -3.66 3.40 15.18
C LEU A 34 -4.97 2.65 15.10
N TYR A 35 -5.04 1.73 14.16
CA TYR A 35 -6.09 0.71 14.04
C TYR A 35 -5.44 -0.67 14.17
N GLY A 36 -5.14 -1.07 15.41
CA GLY A 36 -4.30 -2.23 15.68
C GLY A 36 -2.83 -1.97 15.41
N ASN A 37 -2.08 -3.02 15.09
CA ASN A 37 -0.63 -2.93 14.90
C ASN A 37 -0.18 -2.76 13.45
N THR A 38 -1.07 -2.96 12.48
CA THR A 38 -0.70 -3.04 11.06
C THR A 38 -1.32 -1.97 10.19
N LYS A 39 -2.17 -1.11 10.75
CA LYS A 39 -2.86 -0.04 10.02
C LYS A 39 -2.90 1.23 10.85
N CYS A 40 -2.90 2.37 10.19
CA CYS A 40 -3.13 3.66 10.84
C CYS A 40 -3.69 4.68 9.85
N LYS A 41 -4.25 5.75 10.40
CA LYS A 41 -4.52 6.98 9.65
C LYS A 41 -3.46 8.01 10.00
N VAL A 42 -3.10 8.85 9.05
CA VAL A 42 -2.19 9.97 9.25
C VAL A 42 -3.00 11.25 9.40
N ASN A 43 -2.68 12.05 10.42
CA ASN A 43 -3.38 13.31 10.66
C ASN A 43 -3.07 14.34 9.55
N TYR A 44 -4.07 15.11 9.17
CA TYR A 44 -3.91 16.15 8.14
C TYR A 44 -2.98 17.28 8.54
N ASN A 45 -2.75 17.50 9.83
CA ASN A 45 -1.83 18.55 10.32
C ASN A 45 -0.43 18.41 9.75
N ILE A 46 -0.03 17.21 9.34
CA ILE A 46 1.27 16.97 8.72
C ILE A 46 1.44 17.78 7.43
N LEU A 47 0.35 18.03 6.71
CA LEU A 47 0.38 18.84 5.49
C LEU A 47 0.78 20.30 5.77
N ASP A 48 0.23 20.86 6.85
CA ASP A 48 0.56 22.24 7.23
C ASP A 48 2.00 22.35 7.73
N ARG A 49 2.43 21.38 8.53
CA ARG A 49 3.79 21.34 9.08
C ARG A 49 4.87 21.19 8.00
N ASP A 50 4.55 20.42 6.97
CA ASP A 50 5.52 20.07 5.93
C ASP A 50 5.42 20.95 4.67
N GLN A 51 4.59 22.00 4.69
CA GLN A 51 4.33 22.86 3.54
C GLN A 51 5.59 23.45 2.91
N GLU A 52 6.60 23.75 3.72
CA GLU A 52 7.84 24.37 3.25
C GLU A 52 8.91 23.37 2.82
N LYS A 53 8.65 22.09 3.00
CA LYS A 53 9.57 21.07 2.53
C LYS A 53 9.50 20.93 1.01
N PRO A 54 10.63 20.68 0.33
CA PRO A 54 10.60 20.48 -1.11
C PRO A 54 9.79 19.23 -1.46
N ASP A 55 9.07 19.31 -2.57
CA ASP A 55 8.33 18.17 -3.08
C ASP A 55 9.26 17.07 -3.58
N GLY A 56 8.86 15.82 -3.36
CA GLY A 56 9.50 14.68 -3.96
C GLY A 56 9.11 14.53 -5.43
N LYS A 57 9.60 13.47 -6.04
CA LYS A 57 9.24 13.11 -7.42
C LYS A 57 7.96 12.30 -7.42
N LEU A 58 7.03 12.71 -8.28
CA LEU A 58 5.76 12.01 -8.47
C LEU A 58 5.85 11.10 -9.69
N ILE A 59 5.56 9.81 -9.51
CA ILE A 59 5.49 8.84 -10.60
C ILE A 59 4.05 8.36 -10.70
N LEU A 60 3.40 8.62 -11.82
CA LEU A 60 2.06 8.15 -12.09
C LEU A 60 2.09 6.83 -12.84
N VAL A 61 1.39 5.82 -12.32
CA VAL A 61 1.17 4.54 -12.99
C VAL A 61 -0.29 4.47 -13.40
N THR A 62 -0.54 4.38 -14.70
CA THR A 62 -1.88 4.36 -15.25
C THR A 62 -1.97 3.40 -16.45
N ALA A 63 -3.17 3.23 -17.00
CA ALA A 63 -3.40 2.43 -18.18
C ALA A 63 -4.18 3.25 -19.23
N ILE A 64 -3.94 2.94 -20.51
CA ILE A 64 -4.59 3.65 -21.61
C ILE A 64 -6.08 3.33 -21.67
N ASN A 65 -6.42 2.04 -21.59
CA ASN A 65 -7.81 1.55 -21.66
C ASN A 65 -8.08 0.52 -20.57
N PRO A 66 -9.28 0.53 -19.96
CA PRO A 66 -9.65 -0.54 -19.03
C PRO A 66 -9.89 -1.87 -19.76
N THR A 67 -9.60 -2.98 -19.09
CA THR A 67 -9.88 -4.33 -19.57
C THR A 67 -10.63 -5.12 -18.49
N PRO A 68 -11.42 -6.14 -18.87
CA PRO A 68 -12.13 -6.97 -17.89
C PRO A 68 -11.20 -7.71 -16.91
N ALA A 69 -10.02 -8.10 -17.38
CA ALA A 69 -9.05 -8.82 -16.56
C ALA A 69 -8.20 -7.92 -15.66
N GLY A 70 -8.24 -6.62 -15.88
CA GLY A 70 -7.35 -5.66 -15.23
C GLY A 70 -6.07 -5.43 -16.04
N GLU A 71 -5.37 -4.33 -15.76
CA GLU A 71 -4.20 -3.88 -16.52
C GLU A 71 -2.89 -4.03 -15.75
N GLY A 72 -2.96 -4.46 -14.48
CA GLY A 72 -1.79 -4.61 -13.64
C GLY A 72 -1.24 -3.31 -13.05
N LYS A 73 -2.03 -2.23 -13.01
CA LYS A 73 -1.61 -0.94 -12.45
C LYS A 73 -1.13 -1.06 -11.01
N THR A 74 -1.92 -1.68 -10.17
CA THR A 74 -1.59 -1.84 -8.75
C THR A 74 -0.39 -2.75 -8.56
N THR A 75 -0.33 -3.87 -9.24
CA THR A 75 0.80 -4.80 -9.19
C THR A 75 2.09 -4.12 -9.62
N THR A 76 2.06 -3.34 -10.69
CA THR A 76 3.22 -2.57 -11.18
C THR A 76 3.63 -1.50 -10.17
N THR A 77 2.67 -0.78 -9.61
CA THR A 77 2.94 0.27 -8.62
C THR A 77 3.61 -0.29 -7.37
N VAL A 78 3.08 -1.37 -6.83
CA VAL A 78 3.64 -2.02 -5.64
C VAL A 78 5.03 -2.57 -5.93
N GLY A 79 5.21 -3.25 -7.05
CA GLY A 79 6.51 -3.76 -7.46
C GLY A 79 7.55 -2.67 -7.66
N LEU A 80 7.18 -1.56 -8.29
CA LEU A 80 8.07 -0.42 -8.49
C LEU A 80 8.47 0.23 -7.17
N GLY A 81 7.52 0.45 -6.27
CA GLY A 81 7.81 1.03 -4.96
C GLY A 81 8.73 0.14 -4.12
N ASP A 82 8.49 -1.16 -4.13
CA ASP A 82 9.34 -2.13 -3.44
C ASP A 82 10.76 -2.13 -4.01
N ALA A 83 10.89 -2.13 -5.34
CA ALA A 83 12.19 -2.08 -6.01
C ALA A 83 12.96 -0.80 -5.68
N LEU A 84 12.29 0.35 -5.68
CA LEU A 84 12.92 1.63 -5.33
C LEU A 84 13.44 1.62 -3.88
N ASN A 85 12.67 1.11 -2.95
CA ASN A 85 13.11 0.99 -1.56
C ASN A 85 14.29 0.02 -1.40
N LYS A 86 14.31 -1.08 -2.13
CA LYS A 86 15.45 -2.00 -2.17
C LYS A 86 16.72 -1.37 -2.73
N MET A 87 16.57 -0.42 -3.64
CA MET A 87 17.69 0.36 -4.19
C MET A 87 18.18 1.46 -3.25
N GLY A 88 17.61 1.57 -2.08
CA GLY A 88 17.97 2.61 -1.11
C GLY A 88 17.29 3.96 -1.35
N LYS A 89 16.31 4.02 -2.24
CA LYS A 89 15.50 5.23 -2.45
C LYS A 89 14.37 5.27 -1.43
N LYS A 90 13.98 6.47 -1.00
CA LYS A 90 12.86 6.67 -0.09
C LYS A 90 11.59 6.84 -0.93
N ALA A 91 10.85 5.76 -1.12
CA ALA A 91 9.66 5.74 -1.93
C ALA A 91 8.43 5.40 -1.10
N VAL A 92 7.33 6.11 -1.35
CA VAL A 92 6.03 5.87 -0.76
C VAL A 92 5.06 5.51 -1.88
N ILE A 93 4.29 4.46 -1.67
CA ILE A 93 3.29 4.00 -2.62
C ILE A 93 1.94 4.61 -2.23
N ALA A 94 1.32 5.34 -3.16
CA ALA A 94 -0.02 5.86 -2.99
C ALA A 94 -0.97 5.10 -3.92
N LEU A 95 -1.90 4.38 -3.36
CA LEU A 95 -2.87 3.58 -4.11
C LEU A 95 -4.27 4.18 -3.98
N ARG A 96 -5.06 4.01 -5.02
CA ARG A 96 -6.49 4.22 -4.92
C ARG A 96 -7.07 3.19 -3.97
N GLU A 97 -8.06 3.57 -3.17
CA GLU A 97 -8.76 2.64 -2.29
C GLU A 97 -9.34 1.49 -3.13
N PRO A 98 -8.99 0.23 -2.82
CA PRO A 98 -9.49 -0.89 -3.59
C PRO A 98 -10.99 -1.12 -3.35
N SER A 99 -11.69 -1.61 -4.37
CA SER A 99 -13.07 -2.05 -4.23
C SER A 99 -13.14 -3.34 -3.41
N LEU A 100 -14.34 -3.76 -3.04
CA LEU A 100 -14.57 -5.02 -2.32
C LEU A 100 -14.25 -6.27 -3.17
N GLY A 101 -13.88 -6.08 -4.43
CA GLY A 101 -13.77 -7.11 -5.44
C GLY A 101 -12.95 -8.35 -5.07
N PRO A 102 -11.67 -8.25 -4.63
CA PRO A 102 -10.87 -9.44 -4.39
C PRO A 102 -11.42 -10.32 -3.27
N VAL A 103 -11.99 -9.73 -2.23
CA VAL A 103 -12.58 -10.45 -1.10
C VAL A 103 -13.82 -11.21 -1.52
N PHE A 104 -14.59 -10.66 -2.47
CA PHE A 104 -15.82 -11.26 -2.99
C PHE A 104 -15.65 -11.87 -4.39
N GLY A 105 -14.43 -12.00 -4.88
CA GLY A 105 -14.14 -12.60 -6.18
C GLY A 105 -14.40 -11.71 -7.38
N ILE A 106 -14.53 -10.40 -7.18
CA ILE A 106 -14.78 -9.43 -8.24
C ILE A 106 -13.49 -8.62 -8.52
N LYS A 107 -13.28 -8.22 -9.76
CA LYS A 107 -12.18 -7.33 -10.15
C LYS A 107 -12.26 -5.98 -9.43
N GLY A 108 -11.13 -5.36 -9.17
CA GLY A 108 -11.03 -3.95 -8.81
C GLY A 108 -10.37 -3.64 -7.49
N GLY A 109 -10.00 -4.63 -6.71
CA GLY A 109 -9.16 -4.45 -5.54
C GLY A 109 -7.90 -5.29 -5.70
N ALA A 110 -6.77 -4.76 -5.28
CA ALA A 110 -5.50 -5.50 -5.37
C ALA A 110 -4.49 -4.96 -4.38
N ALA A 111 -3.64 -5.84 -3.89
CA ALA A 111 -2.58 -5.52 -2.95
C ALA A 111 -1.19 -5.82 -3.54
N GLY A 112 -1.09 -5.95 -4.86
CA GLY A 112 0.11 -6.41 -5.54
C GLY A 112 0.07 -7.91 -5.80
N GLY A 113 1.22 -8.53 -6.08
CA GLY A 113 1.31 -9.96 -6.35
C GLY A 113 2.71 -10.51 -6.10
N GLY A 114 2.82 -11.83 -6.02
CA GLY A 114 4.08 -12.52 -5.74
C GLY A 114 4.68 -12.05 -4.42
N TYR A 115 5.95 -11.70 -4.44
CA TYR A 115 6.67 -11.18 -3.28
C TYR A 115 6.51 -9.68 -3.06
N ALA A 116 5.90 -8.96 -4.01
CA ALA A 116 5.62 -7.52 -3.91
C ALA A 116 4.15 -7.31 -3.58
N GLN A 117 3.81 -7.32 -2.30
CA GLN A 117 2.45 -7.18 -1.82
C GLN A 117 2.33 -6.20 -0.67
N VAL A 118 1.17 -5.55 -0.58
CA VAL A 118 0.75 -4.80 0.61
C VAL A 118 -0.02 -5.75 1.51
N VAL A 119 0.40 -5.87 2.76
CA VAL A 119 -0.21 -6.78 3.73
C VAL A 119 -0.75 -6.00 4.94
N PRO A 120 -1.80 -6.47 5.61
CA PRO A 120 -2.61 -7.64 5.30
C PRO A 120 -3.61 -7.38 4.16
N MET A 121 -3.77 -8.34 3.26
CA MET A 121 -4.61 -8.18 2.07
C MET A 121 -6.09 -8.00 2.41
N GLU A 122 -6.58 -8.73 3.38
CA GLU A 122 -7.99 -8.70 3.80
C GLU A 122 -8.39 -7.30 4.30
N ASP A 123 -7.52 -6.65 5.05
CA ASP A 123 -7.75 -5.31 5.58
C ASP A 123 -7.62 -4.23 4.51
N ILE A 124 -6.77 -4.45 3.51
CA ILE A 124 -6.56 -3.52 2.40
C ILE A 124 -7.79 -3.47 1.48
N ASN A 125 -8.43 -4.60 1.27
CA ASN A 125 -9.57 -4.73 0.35
C ASN A 125 -10.92 -4.41 1.00
N LEU A 126 -10.95 -4.14 2.29
CA LEU A 126 -12.15 -3.75 3.03
C LEU A 126 -11.90 -2.43 3.76
N PRO A 127 -12.80 -1.44 3.64
CA PRO A 127 -12.65 -0.18 4.38
C PRO A 127 -12.70 -0.44 5.89
N PHE A 128 -11.57 -0.31 6.56
CA PHE A 128 -11.48 -0.60 8.00
C PHE A 128 -11.99 0.54 8.89
N THR A 129 -12.26 1.70 8.28
CA THR A 129 -12.80 2.86 9.00
C THR A 129 -14.29 3.09 8.79
N GLY A 130 -14.93 2.23 7.96
CA GLY A 130 -16.33 2.37 7.60
C GLY A 130 -16.62 3.35 6.47
N ASP A 131 -15.61 3.96 5.90
CA ASP A 131 -15.72 4.92 4.80
C ASP A 131 -15.82 4.17 3.45
N ILE A 132 -17.00 3.87 3.02
CA ILE A 132 -17.24 3.17 1.76
C ILE A 132 -17.56 4.17 0.64
#